data_33907e4ebe3bd93198ca531c9394b15f
#
_entry.id   33907e4ebe3bd93198ca531c9394b15f
#
_cell.length_a   1.000
_cell.length_b   1.000
_cell.length_c   1.000
_cell.angle_alpha   90.00
_cell.angle_beta   90.00
_cell.angle_gamma   90.00
#
_symmetry.space_group_name_H-M   'P 1'
#
loop_
_entity.id
_entity.type
_entity.pdbx_description
1 polymer ?
#
loop_
_entity_poly.entity_id
_entity_poly.type
_entity_poly.pdbx_seq_one_letter_code
_entity_poly.pdbx_strand_id
1 'polypeptide(L)'
;MTLALDQFISQVRGGLIVSCQALHDEPLHSPHIMARMAVAAQQGGAVGIRANGPNDIAAIHKAVPLPIIGLYKQDYDDSDVFITPTVQHVRAISDAGAAVVALDATQRPRPNGDALTDLIAAAHDAGKLVLADVSTFAEAQAALAAGADLLAPTLSGYTAYSPQLPGPDYALIHAMATQLDAPVIAEGRIRTPDEARLALDYGATAVVVGSAITRPQIITRAFADALQNSI
;
A
#
# COMPACT_ATOMS: atom_id res chain seq x y z
N MET A 1 6.80 -20.00 -8.44
CA MET A 1 5.36 -20.30 -8.44
C MET A 1 4.63 -19.01 -8.14
N THR A 2 3.75 -18.58 -9.00
CA THR A 2 2.97 -17.35 -8.83
C THR A 2 2.00 -17.54 -7.67
N LEU A 3 1.91 -16.59 -6.75
CA LEU A 3 0.91 -16.62 -5.69
C LEU A 3 -0.46 -16.37 -6.35
N ALA A 4 -1.33 -17.38 -6.38
CA ALA A 4 -2.68 -17.18 -6.85
C ALA A 4 -3.42 -16.18 -5.93
N LEU A 5 -4.34 -15.41 -6.47
CA LEU A 5 -5.14 -14.43 -5.71
C LEU A 5 -5.78 -15.07 -4.47
N ASP A 6 -6.41 -16.23 -4.63
CA ASP A 6 -7.04 -16.95 -3.52
C ASP A 6 -6.05 -17.32 -2.40
N GLN A 7 -4.82 -17.70 -2.76
CA GLN A 7 -3.77 -18.01 -1.81
C GLN A 7 -3.33 -16.76 -1.03
N PHE A 8 -3.11 -15.64 -1.72
CA PHE A 8 -2.79 -14.36 -1.08
C PHE A 8 -3.90 -13.94 -0.12
N ILE A 9 -5.15 -13.95 -0.59
CA ILE A 9 -6.31 -13.56 0.21
C ILE A 9 -6.49 -14.46 1.43
N SER A 10 -6.27 -15.78 1.30
CA SER A 10 -6.38 -16.70 2.44
C SER A 10 -5.34 -16.40 3.53
N GLN A 11 -4.16 -15.91 3.16
CA GLN A 11 -3.10 -15.53 4.11
C GLN A 11 -3.37 -14.20 4.82
N VAL A 12 -3.99 -13.22 4.13
CA VAL A 12 -4.12 -11.86 4.68
C VAL A 12 -5.51 -11.51 5.21
N ARG A 13 -6.53 -12.31 4.92
CA ARG A 13 -7.92 -12.04 5.27
C ARG A 13 -8.12 -11.78 6.77
N GLY A 14 -8.75 -10.64 7.07
CA GLY A 14 -9.02 -10.19 8.45
C GLY A 14 -7.78 -9.76 9.22
N GLY A 15 -6.61 -9.72 8.57
CA GLY A 15 -5.34 -9.47 9.21
C GLY A 15 -4.74 -8.09 8.95
N LEU A 16 -3.67 -7.81 9.68
CA LEU A 16 -2.90 -6.58 9.60
C LEU A 16 -1.71 -6.77 8.67
N ILE A 17 -1.60 -5.92 7.68
CA ILE A 17 -0.41 -5.72 6.85
C ILE A 17 0.32 -4.49 7.38
N VAL A 18 1.59 -4.61 7.72
CA VAL A 18 2.37 -3.47 8.22
C VAL A 18 3.16 -2.82 7.09
N SER A 19 2.98 -1.52 6.92
CA SER A 19 3.73 -0.73 5.93
C SER A 19 5.09 -0.33 6.52
N CYS A 20 6.14 -1.10 6.18
CA CYS A 20 7.53 -0.85 6.55
C CYS A 20 8.20 0.00 5.47
N GLN A 21 8.10 1.31 5.59
CA GLN A 21 8.65 2.26 4.63
C GLN A 21 9.30 3.44 5.36
N ALA A 22 10.47 3.86 4.89
CA ALA A 22 11.10 5.12 5.23
C ALA A 22 11.65 5.76 3.96
N LEU A 23 11.36 7.04 3.74
CA LEU A 23 11.89 7.81 2.62
C LEU A 23 13.36 8.17 2.89
N HIS A 24 14.09 8.60 1.85
CA HIS A 24 15.53 8.85 1.91
C HIS A 24 15.94 9.93 2.93
N ASP A 25 15.02 10.85 3.26
CA ASP A 25 15.19 11.92 4.25
C ASP A 25 14.70 11.53 5.65
N GLU A 26 14.12 10.35 5.83
CA GLU A 26 13.62 9.88 7.12
C GLU A 26 14.72 9.16 7.93
N PRO A 27 14.72 9.30 9.28
CA PRO A 27 15.81 8.81 10.12
C PRO A 27 15.98 7.27 10.12
N LEU A 28 14.96 6.52 9.76
CA LEU A 28 14.98 5.06 9.68
C LEU A 28 15.23 4.52 8.27
N HIS A 29 15.62 5.38 7.31
CA HIS A 29 15.90 4.96 5.93
C HIS A 29 17.09 4.00 5.88
N SER A 30 16.80 2.71 5.77
CA SER A 30 17.80 1.65 5.61
C SER A 30 17.12 0.32 5.33
N PRO A 31 17.54 -0.46 4.32
CA PRO A 31 17.04 -1.80 4.09
C PRO A 31 17.20 -2.73 5.29
N HIS A 32 18.30 -2.58 6.04
CA HIS A 32 18.49 -3.34 7.28
C HIS A 32 17.45 -2.98 8.34
N ILE A 33 17.16 -1.69 8.54
CA ILE A 33 16.17 -1.24 9.53
C ILE A 33 14.78 -1.69 9.09
N MET A 34 14.41 -1.55 7.81
CA MET A 34 13.11 -2.01 7.29
C MET A 34 12.94 -3.54 7.45
N ALA A 35 13.98 -4.32 7.23
CA ALA A 35 13.95 -5.77 7.49
C ALA A 35 13.73 -6.09 8.98
N ARG A 36 14.41 -5.38 9.90
CA ARG A 36 14.19 -5.56 11.35
C ARG A 36 12.78 -5.14 11.79
N MET A 37 12.24 -4.09 11.19
CA MET A 37 10.87 -3.64 11.43
C MET A 37 9.85 -4.68 10.94
N ALA A 38 10.08 -5.30 9.78
CA ALA A 38 9.24 -6.39 9.28
C ALA A 38 9.25 -7.62 10.20
N VAL A 39 10.42 -7.97 10.78
CA VAL A 39 10.51 -9.02 11.80
C VAL A 39 9.70 -8.66 13.05
N ALA A 40 9.80 -7.42 13.53
CA ALA A 40 9.02 -6.96 14.68
C ALA A 40 7.51 -6.97 14.37
N ALA A 41 7.11 -6.55 13.16
CA ALA A 41 5.72 -6.62 12.70
C ALA A 41 5.20 -8.06 12.69
N GLN A 42 5.98 -9.02 12.16
CA GLN A 42 5.64 -10.44 12.17
C GLN A 42 5.47 -10.96 13.59
N GLN A 43 6.37 -10.62 14.50
CA GLN A 43 6.26 -11.01 15.92
C GLN A 43 5.01 -10.43 16.59
N GLY A 44 4.59 -9.24 16.14
CA GLY A 44 3.35 -8.59 16.57
C GLY A 44 2.07 -9.15 15.93
N GLY A 45 2.17 -10.14 15.04
CA GLY A 45 1.02 -10.78 14.41
C GLY A 45 0.64 -10.22 13.03
N ALA A 46 1.51 -9.44 12.39
CA ALA A 46 1.28 -9.03 11.00
C ALA A 46 1.26 -10.24 10.06
N VAL A 47 0.33 -10.24 9.10
CA VAL A 47 0.14 -11.31 8.11
C VAL A 47 0.73 -10.97 6.74
N GLY A 48 1.20 -9.75 6.55
CA GLY A 48 1.86 -9.26 5.35
C GLY A 48 2.64 -7.98 5.61
N ILE A 49 3.48 -7.61 4.67
CA ILE A 49 4.29 -6.39 4.71
C ILE A 49 4.02 -5.58 3.44
N ARG A 50 3.90 -4.25 3.57
CA ARG A 50 3.97 -3.33 2.43
C ARG A 50 5.31 -2.59 2.50
N ALA A 51 6.07 -2.57 1.38
CA ALA A 51 7.45 -2.09 1.36
C ALA A 51 7.76 -1.27 0.11
N ASN A 52 8.68 -0.30 0.25
CA ASN A 52 9.06 0.64 -0.80
C ASN A 52 10.47 0.36 -1.33
N GLY A 53 10.58 0.21 -2.64
CA GLY A 53 11.85 0.11 -3.34
C GLY A 53 12.48 -1.29 -3.30
N PRO A 54 13.28 -1.62 -4.34
CA PRO A 54 13.80 -2.98 -4.51
C PRO A 54 14.75 -3.41 -3.38
N ASN A 55 15.53 -2.49 -2.81
CA ASN A 55 16.50 -2.82 -1.76
C ASN A 55 15.80 -3.21 -0.46
N ASP A 56 14.75 -2.46 -0.05
CA ASP A 56 13.97 -2.77 1.14
C ASP A 56 13.18 -4.06 0.96
N ILE A 57 12.53 -4.23 -0.20
CA ILE A 57 11.78 -5.44 -0.54
C ILE A 57 12.68 -6.66 -0.48
N ALA A 58 13.87 -6.63 -1.10
CA ALA A 58 14.82 -7.75 -1.08
C ALA A 58 15.33 -8.08 0.33
N ALA A 59 15.56 -7.05 1.17
CA ALA A 59 15.99 -7.24 2.55
C ALA A 59 14.87 -7.84 3.42
N ILE A 60 13.65 -7.38 3.25
CA ILE A 60 12.46 -7.87 3.95
C ILE A 60 12.14 -9.31 3.50
N HIS A 61 12.18 -9.59 2.19
CA HIS A 61 11.93 -10.91 1.63
C HIS A 61 12.86 -12.01 2.20
N LYS A 62 14.12 -11.64 2.50
CA LYS A 62 15.09 -12.53 3.16
C LYS A 62 14.83 -12.69 4.67
N ALA A 63 14.16 -11.73 5.30
CA ALA A 63 14.02 -11.66 6.76
C ALA A 63 12.74 -12.31 7.28
N VAL A 64 11.65 -12.30 6.51
CA VAL A 64 10.34 -12.82 6.93
C VAL A 64 9.67 -13.62 5.79
N PRO A 65 8.92 -14.69 6.11
CA PRO A 65 8.19 -15.50 5.13
C PRO A 65 6.80 -14.91 4.79
N LEU A 66 6.55 -13.64 5.10
CA LEU A 66 5.27 -12.99 4.85
C LEU A 66 5.16 -12.49 3.40
N PRO A 67 3.97 -12.49 2.80
CA PRO A 67 3.76 -11.89 1.49
C PRO A 67 4.06 -10.39 1.53
N ILE A 68 4.71 -9.89 0.47
CA ILE A 68 5.10 -8.49 0.37
C ILE A 68 4.27 -7.81 -0.73
N ILE A 69 3.56 -6.74 -0.36
CA ILE A 69 3.02 -5.75 -1.30
C ILE A 69 4.14 -4.74 -1.55
N GLY A 70 4.79 -4.86 -2.70
CA GLY A 70 5.89 -3.99 -3.10
C GLY A 70 5.39 -2.78 -3.88
N LEU A 71 6.03 -1.65 -3.65
CA LEU A 71 5.86 -0.43 -4.44
C LEU A 71 7.22 0.25 -4.64
N TYR A 72 7.27 1.23 -5.56
CA TYR A 72 8.46 2.04 -5.78
C TYR A 72 8.05 3.52 -5.87
N LYS A 73 8.35 4.29 -4.82
CA LYS A 73 8.09 5.73 -4.82
C LYS A 73 9.22 6.45 -5.55
N GLN A 74 8.83 7.21 -6.56
CA GLN A 74 9.73 8.08 -7.30
C GLN A 74 8.97 9.32 -7.73
N ASP A 75 9.47 10.48 -7.34
CA ASP A 75 8.93 11.77 -7.77
C ASP A 75 9.46 12.13 -9.15
N TYR A 76 8.64 12.79 -9.95
CA TYR A 76 8.94 13.30 -11.28
C TYR A 76 8.45 14.74 -11.40
N ASP A 77 9.24 15.60 -12.03
CA ASP A 77 8.91 17.03 -12.18
C ASP A 77 7.67 17.28 -13.06
N ASP A 78 7.34 16.32 -13.93
CA ASP A 78 6.24 16.39 -14.91
C ASP A 78 5.04 15.51 -14.57
N SER A 79 5.01 14.86 -13.39
CA SER A 79 3.92 13.94 -13.02
C SER A 79 3.66 13.92 -11.51
N ASP A 80 2.38 13.99 -11.15
CA ASP A 80 1.92 13.78 -9.77
C ASP A 80 1.81 12.29 -9.39
N VAL A 81 2.04 11.37 -10.33
CA VAL A 81 2.03 9.93 -10.08
C VAL A 81 3.40 9.51 -9.54
N PHE A 82 3.44 9.05 -8.30
CA PHE A 82 4.69 8.73 -7.60
C PHE A 82 4.77 7.28 -7.08
N ILE A 83 3.64 6.52 -7.04
CA ILE A 83 3.66 5.12 -6.61
C ILE A 83 3.81 4.22 -7.83
N THR A 84 4.98 3.61 -7.96
CA THR A 84 5.33 2.67 -9.05
C THR A 84 4.93 3.22 -10.43
N PRO A 85 5.42 4.41 -10.82
CA PRO A 85 4.88 5.15 -11.95
C PRO A 85 5.20 4.58 -13.33
N THR A 86 6.19 3.67 -13.45
CA THR A 86 6.66 3.14 -14.76
C THR A 86 6.78 1.62 -14.76
N VAL A 87 6.78 1.03 -15.98
CA VAL A 87 7.05 -0.40 -16.19
C VAL A 87 8.40 -0.84 -15.63
N GLN A 88 9.42 0.05 -15.68
CA GLN A 88 10.74 -0.26 -15.11
C GLN A 88 10.67 -0.46 -13.59
N HIS A 89 9.87 0.35 -12.88
CA HIS A 89 9.65 0.19 -11.44
C HIS A 89 8.90 -1.11 -11.11
N VAL A 90 7.89 -1.46 -11.91
CA VAL A 90 7.19 -2.75 -11.78
C VAL A 90 8.17 -3.91 -11.82
N ARG A 91 9.05 -3.95 -12.81
CA ARG A 91 10.06 -5.00 -12.95
C ARG A 91 11.01 -5.04 -11.77
N ALA A 92 11.55 -3.88 -11.36
CA ALA A 92 12.51 -3.80 -10.26
C ALA A 92 11.98 -4.36 -8.94
N ILE A 93 10.73 -4.06 -8.57
CA ILE A 93 10.12 -4.57 -7.34
C ILE A 93 9.67 -6.03 -7.48
N SER A 94 9.27 -6.46 -8.66
CA SER A 94 8.95 -7.86 -8.95
C SER A 94 10.16 -8.78 -8.78
N ASP A 95 11.31 -8.36 -9.32
CA ASP A 95 12.59 -9.09 -9.22
C ASP A 95 13.11 -9.11 -7.78
N ALA A 96 12.80 -8.07 -6.99
CA ALA A 96 13.19 -7.97 -5.59
C ALA A 96 12.41 -8.91 -4.65
N GLY A 97 11.33 -9.54 -5.13
CA GLY A 97 10.56 -10.53 -4.36
C GLY A 97 9.19 -10.07 -3.90
N ALA A 98 8.64 -8.98 -4.43
CA ALA A 98 7.25 -8.62 -4.19
C ALA A 98 6.31 -9.74 -4.70
N ALA A 99 5.30 -10.08 -3.90
CA ALA A 99 4.23 -10.99 -4.30
C ALA A 99 3.09 -10.25 -5.00
N VAL A 100 2.85 -9.01 -4.57
CA VAL A 100 1.86 -8.08 -5.11
C VAL A 100 2.58 -6.78 -5.47
N VAL A 101 2.31 -6.23 -6.65
CA VAL A 101 2.78 -4.92 -7.09
C VAL A 101 1.69 -3.90 -6.81
N ALA A 102 1.95 -2.94 -5.93
CA ALA A 102 1.08 -1.79 -5.73
C ALA A 102 1.50 -0.64 -6.65
N LEU A 103 0.54 -0.05 -7.32
CA LEU A 103 0.78 1.05 -8.25
C LEU A 103 -0.36 2.08 -8.20
N ASP A 104 -0.01 3.32 -8.45
CA ASP A 104 -0.96 4.41 -8.61
C ASP A 104 -1.88 4.10 -9.80
N ALA A 105 -3.17 3.91 -9.53
CA ALA A 105 -4.18 3.62 -10.54
C ALA A 105 -5.13 4.80 -10.75
N THR A 106 -4.70 6.01 -10.40
CA THR A 106 -5.44 7.24 -10.73
C THR A 106 -5.37 7.54 -12.23
N GLN A 107 -6.24 8.44 -12.68
CA GLN A 107 -6.25 8.87 -14.09
C GLN A 107 -5.24 10.00 -14.38
N ARG A 108 -4.38 10.35 -13.39
CA ARG A 108 -3.33 11.34 -13.60
C ARG A 108 -2.31 10.84 -14.63
N PRO A 109 -1.75 11.74 -15.46
CA PRO A 109 -0.74 11.34 -16.45
C PRO A 109 0.50 10.80 -15.76
N ARG A 110 1.01 9.66 -16.24
CA ARG A 110 2.26 9.05 -15.78
C ARG A 110 3.45 9.65 -16.48
N PRO A 111 4.62 9.63 -15.83
CA PRO A 111 5.86 10.00 -16.52
C PRO A 111 6.06 9.07 -17.72
N ASN A 112 6.71 9.59 -18.78
CA ASN A 112 6.97 8.90 -20.05
C ASN A 112 5.71 8.44 -20.83
N GLY A 113 4.49 8.75 -20.36
CA GLY A 113 3.24 8.36 -21.02
C GLY A 113 2.89 6.87 -20.89
N ASP A 114 3.48 6.15 -19.95
CA ASP A 114 3.16 4.74 -19.70
C ASP A 114 1.66 4.57 -19.36
N ALA A 115 0.98 3.66 -20.03
CA ALA A 115 -0.42 3.36 -19.72
C ALA A 115 -0.54 2.45 -18.50
N LEU A 116 -1.63 2.59 -17.72
CA LEU A 116 -1.90 1.71 -16.57
C LEU A 116 -1.92 0.24 -16.99
N THR A 117 -2.49 -0.06 -18.15
CA THR A 117 -2.54 -1.42 -18.72
C THR A 117 -1.17 -2.03 -18.96
N ASP A 118 -0.16 -1.21 -19.34
CA ASP A 118 1.19 -1.70 -19.59
C ASP A 118 1.89 -2.07 -18.29
N LEU A 119 1.65 -1.30 -17.21
CA LEU A 119 2.17 -1.60 -15.88
C LEU A 119 1.54 -2.88 -15.32
N ILE A 120 0.22 -3.03 -15.47
CA ILE A 120 -0.51 -4.23 -15.03
C ILE A 120 -0.02 -5.45 -15.81
N ALA A 121 0.09 -5.36 -17.14
CA ALA A 121 0.62 -6.45 -17.97
C ALA A 121 2.04 -6.85 -17.54
N ALA A 122 2.92 -5.88 -17.31
CA ALA A 122 4.29 -6.16 -16.87
C ALA A 122 4.35 -6.85 -15.49
N ALA A 123 3.43 -6.55 -14.58
CA ALA A 123 3.33 -7.25 -13.30
C ALA A 123 2.82 -8.68 -13.48
N HIS A 124 1.79 -8.89 -14.28
CA HIS A 124 1.25 -10.21 -14.59
C HIS A 124 2.26 -11.08 -15.36
N ASP A 125 3.00 -10.52 -16.31
CA ASP A 125 4.07 -11.22 -17.04
C ASP A 125 5.19 -11.69 -16.09
N ALA A 126 5.45 -10.92 -15.02
CA ALA A 126 6.36 -11.30 -13.95
C ALA A 126 5.74 -12.28 -12.92
N GLY A 127 4.49 -12.70 -13.15
CA GLY A 127 3.74 -13.59 -12.27
C GLY A 127 3.33 -12.95 -10.94
N LYS A 128 3.09 -11.65 -10.91
CA LYS A 128 2.69 -10.92 -9.69
C LYS A 128 1.23 -10.49 -9.77
N LEU A 129 0.60 -10.37 -8.60
CA LEU A 129 -0.70 -9.72 -8.46
C LEU A 129 -0.54 -8.20 -8.48
N VAL A 130 -1.60 -7.50 -8.85
CA VAL A 130 -1.65 -6.03 -8.89
C VAL A 130 -2.63 -5.49 -7.88
N LEU A 131 -2.16 -4.62 -6.97
CA LEU A 131 -2.96 -3.79 -6.09
C LEU A 131 -3.05 -2.37 -6.66
N ALA A 132 -4.25 -1.96 -7.04
CA ALA A 132 -4.51 -0.62 -7.53
C ALA A 132 -4.74 0.36 -6.38
N ASP A 133 -3.80 1.28 -6.17
CA ASP A 133 -3.97 2.41 -5.25
C ASP A 133 -4.82 3.48 -5.95
N VAL A 134 -6.02 3.72 -5.44
CA VAL A 134 -7.02 4.64 -6.02
C VAL A 134 -7.42 5.74 -5.03
N SER A 135 -8.00 6.81 -5.55
CA SER A 135 -8.53 7.92 -4.75
C SER A 135 -10.06 8.06 -4.85
N THR A 136 -10.68 7.44 -5.85
CA THR A 136 -12.11 7.50 -6.12
C THR A 136 -12.68 6.15 -6.56
N PHE A 137 -14.00 6.00 -6.45
CA PHE A 137 -14.71 4.80 -6.92
C PHE A 137 -14.59 4.60 -8.44
N ALA A 138 -14.63 5.69 -9.22
CA ALA A 138 -14.49 5.63 -10.67
C ALA A 138 -13.11 5.11 -11.10
N GLU A 139 -12.06 5.49 -10.36
CA GLU A 139 -10.71 4.96 -10.59
C GLU A 139 -10.62 3.46 -10.25
N ALA A 140 -11.29 3.03 -9.16
CA ALA A 140 -11.37 1.61 -8.82
C ALA A 140 -12.03 0.78 -9.93
N GLN A 141 -13.14 1.26 -10.50
CA GLN A 141 -13.79 0.61 -11.65
C GLN A 141 -12.87 0.54 -12.87
N ALA A 142 -12.19 1.65 -13.18
CA ALA A 142 -11.27 1.71 -14.31
C ALA A 142 -10.06 0.79 -14.12
N ALA A 143 -9.52 0.70 -12.90
CA ALA A 143 -8.41 -0.18 -12.56
C ALA A 143 -8.77 -1.66 -12.73
N LEU A 144 -9.96 -2.08 -12.29
CA LEU A 144 -10.46 -3.44 -12.52
C LEU A 144 -10.65 -3.74 -13.99
N ALA A 145 -11.24 -2.81 -14.74
CA ALA A 145 -11.39 -2.95 -16.18
C ALA A 145 -10.03 -3.05 -16.91
N ALA A 146 -8.99 -2.45 -16.36
CA ALA A 146 -7.61 -2.55 -16.84
C ALA A 146 -6.89 -3.84 -16.41
N GLY A 147 -7.48 -4.65 -15.52
CA GLY A 147 -6.95 -5.95 -15.08
C GLY A 147 -6.32 -5.98 -13.68
N ALA A 148 -6.53 -4.97 -12.82
CA ALA A 148 -6.07 -5.04 -11.44
C ALA A 148 -6.76 -6.17 -10.65
N ASP A 149 -6.01 -6.83 -9.76
CA ASP A 149 -6.50 -7.97 -8.97
C ASP A 149 -7.09 -7.55 -7.62
N LEU A 150 -6.59 -6.43 -7.05
CA LEU A 150 -6.93 -5.91 -5.74
C LEU A 150 -7.07 -4.39 -5.80
N LEU A 151 -7.86 -3.84 -4.89
CA LEU A 151 -8.10 -2.40 -4.76
C LEU A 151 -7.67 -1.88 -3.39
N ALA A 152 -7.13 -0.66 -3.33
CA ALA A 152 -6.87 0.05 -2.08
C ALA A 152 -7.20 1.55 -2.19
N PRO A 153 -7.91 2.15 -1.22
CA PRO A 153 -8.24 3.58 -1.21
C PRO A 153 -7.05 4.45 -0.74
N THR A 154 -5.83 3.99 -0.95
CA THR A 154 -4.57 4.59 -0.48
C THR A 154 -4.46 6.07 -0.81
N LEU A 155 -4.91 6.45 -2.01
CA LEU A 155 -4.78 7.80 -2.53
C LEU A 155 -6.01 8.70 -2.25
N SER A 156 -7.06 8.20 -1.59
CA SER A 156 -8.15 9.05 -1.11
C SER A 156 -7.60 10.09 -0.13
N GLY A 157 -7.86 11.38 -0.40
CA GLY A 157 -7.32 12.53 0.32
C GLY A 157 -5.89 12.94 -0.06
N TYR A 158 -5.28 12.26 -1.06
CA TYR A 158 -3.97 12.60 -1.61
C TYR A 158 -4.04 13.08 -3.07
N THR A 159 -5.23 13.22 -3.62
CA THR A 159 -5.48 13.88 -4.90
C THR A 159 -6.37 15.12 -4.67
N ALA A 160 -6.22 16.15 -5.50
CA ALA A 160 -6.96 17.41 -5.33
C ALA A 160 -8.48 17.25 -5.48
N TYR A 161 -8.92 16.20 -6.15
CA TYR A 161 -10.32 15.92 -6.46
C TYR A 161 -10.97 14.85 -5.55
N SER A 162 -10.19 14.19 -4.69
CA SER A 162 -10.75 13.25 -3.71
C SER A 162 -11.12 13.91 -2.40
N PRO A 163 -12.01 13.32 -1.58
CA PRO A 163 -12.41 13.87 -0.30
C PRO A 163 -11.23 14.05 0.67
N GLN A 164 -11.09 15.27 1.22
CA GLN A 164 -10.04 15.60 2.20
C GLN A 164 -10.52 15.26 3.62
N LEU A 165 -10.56 13.97 3.95
CA LEU A 165 -11.05 13.47 5.23
C LEU A 165 -9.94 13.43 6.30
N PRO A 166 -10.27 13.68 7.59
CA PRO A 166 -9.29 13.60 8.67
C PRO A 166 -8.85 12.17 9.01
N GLY A 167 -9.66 11.16 8.71
CA GLY A 167 -9.46 9.74 8.95
C GLY A 167 -9.58 8.89 7.68
N PRO A 168 -9.71 7.56 7.84
CA PRO A 168 -9.90 6.63 6.72
C PRO A 168 -11.17 6.93 5.92
N ASP A 169 -11.14 6.63 4.62
CA ASP A 169 -12.31 6.75 3.75
C ASP A 169 -13.16 5.48 3.78
N TYR A 170 -13.93 5.31 4.86
CA TYR A 170 -14.80 4.14 5.03
C TYR A 170 -15.89 4.07 3.96
N ALA A 171 -16.36 5.21 3.46
CA ALA A 171 -17.38 5.24 2.40
C ALA A 171 -16.84 4.64 1.09
N LEU A 172 -15.62 4.98 0.73
CA LEU A 172 -14.96 4.41 -0.46
C LEU A 172 -14.65 2.91 -0.26
N ILE A 173 -14.16 2.51 0.93
CA ILE A 173 -13.95 1.09 1.26
C ILE A 173 -15.25 0.32 1.07
N HIS A 174 -16.35 0.79 1.67
CA HIS A 174 -17.66 0.12 1.59
C HIS A 174 -18.19 0.05 0.15
N ALA A 175 -18.11 1.14 -0.58
CA ALA A 175 -18.57 1.19 -1.97
C ALA A 175 -17.81 0.17 -2.83
N MET A 176 -16.48 0.13 -2.73
CA MET A 176 -15.67 -0.86 -3.47
C MET A 176 -15.99 -2.29 -3.05
N ALA A 177 -16.06 -2.57 -1.74
CA ALA A 177 -16.30 -3.92 -1.22
C ALA A 177 -17.69 -4.48 -1.55
N THR A 178 -18.70 -3.62 -1.74
CA THR A 178 -20.08 -4.05 -1.99
C THR A 178 -20.51 -3.99 -3.45
N GLN A 179 -19.84 -3.18 -4.27
CA GLN A 179 -20.26 -2.92 -5.65
C GLN A 179 -19.26 -3.42 -6.71
N LEU A 180 -18.05 -3.84 -6.30
CA LEU A 180 -17.02 -4.34 -7.20
C LEU A 180 -16.65 -5.78 -6.82
N ASP A 181 -16.34 -6.59 -7.85
CA ASP A 181 -15.93 -7.99 -7.66
C ASP A 181 -14.40 -8.08 -7.54
N ALA A 182 -13.86 -7.48 -6.47
CA ALA A 182 -12.43 -7.54 -6.14
C ALA A 182 -12.21 -7.37 -4.63
N PRO A 183 -11.19 -8.04 -4.05
CA PRO A 183 -10.81 -7.83 -2.67
C PRO A 183 -10.30 -6.39 -2.44
N VAL A 184 -10.73 -5.78 -1.33
CA VAL A 184 -10.33 -4.43 -0.93
C VAL A 184 -9.34 -4.50 0.23
N ILE A 185 -8.17 -3.91 0.07
CA ILE A 185 -7.18 -3.73 1.12
C ILE A 185 -7.30 -2.31 1.65
N ALA A 186 -7.81 -2.14 2.85
CA ALA A 186 -7.98 -0.81 3.44
C ALA A 186 -6.61 -0.20 3.75
N GLU A 187 -6.35 0.98 3.22
CA GLU A 187 -5.14 1.76 3.50
C GLU A 187 -5.47 3.26 3.44
N GLY A 188 -4.82 4.04 4.26
CA GLY A 188 -4.91 5.49 4.29
C GLY A 188 -5.43 6.03 5.62
N ARG A 189 -4.59 6.79 6.33
CA ARG A 189 -4.90 7.52 7.57
C ARG A 189 -5.47 6.68 8.73
N ILE A 190 -5.23 5.37 8.73
CA ILE A 190 -5.58 4.48 9.86
C ILE A 190 -4.52 4.66 10.96
N ARG A 191 -4.95 5.12 12.14
CA ARG A 191 -4.07 5.52 13.25
C ARG A 191 -4.30 4.75 14.53
N THR A 192 -5.47 4.12 14.67
CA THR A 192 -5.85 3.37 15.87
C THR A 192 -6.30 1.95 15.55
N PRO A 193 -6.22 1.01 16.51
CA PRO A 193 -6.79 -0.33 16.35
C PRO A 193 -8.29 -0.34 16.04
N ASP A 194 -9.05 0.60 16.60
CA ASP A 194 -10.49 0.71 16.37
C ASP A 194 -10.78 1.15 14.92
N GLU A 195 -9.98 2.09 14.37
CA GLU A 195 -10.11 2.47 12.96
C GLU A 195 -9.78 1.29 12.03
N ALA A 196 -8.77 0.49 12.36
CA ALA A 196 -8.44 -0.70 11.60
C ALA A 196 -9.57 -1.75 11.66
N ARG A 197 -10.14 -1.97 12.84
CA ARG A 197 -11.29 -2.87 13.00
C ARG A 197 -12.49 -2.39 12.21
N LEU A 198 -12.79 -1.11 12.29
CA LEU A 198 -13.90 -0.50 11.56
C LEU A 198 -13.74 -0.65 10.03
N ALA A 199 -12.51 -0.57 9.51
CA ALA A 199 -12.26 -0.81 8.08
C ALA A 199 -12.66 -2.23 7.65
N LEU A 200 -12.41 -3.25 8.47
CA LEU A 200 -12.89 -4.62 8.23
C LEU A 200 -14.42 -4.71 8.28
N ASP A 201 -15.06 -4.03 9.22
CA ASP A 201 -16.54 -4.01 9.35
C ASP A 201 -17.20 -3.32 8.14
N TYR A 202 -16.50 -2.40 7.46
CA TYR A 202 -16.91 -1.80 6.18
C TYR A 202 -16.60 -2.65 4.95
N GLY A 203 -16.10 -3.87 5.13
CA GLY A 203 -15.94 -4.87 4.08
C GLY A 203 -14.52 -5.02 3.54
N ALA A 204 -13.51 -4.37 4.13
CA ALA A 204 -12.14 -4.61 3.73
C ALA A 204 -11.73 -6.06 3.98
N THR A 205 -10.94 -6.62 3.07
CA THR A 205 -10.38 -7.98 3.19
C THR A 205 -9.23 -8.03 4.18
N ALA A 206 -8.40 -7.00 4.21
CA ALA A 206 -7.29 -6.81 5.14
C ALA A 206 -7.01 -5.32 5.31
N VAL A 207 -6.16 -4.95 6.26
CA VAL A 207 -5.87 -3.57 6.62
C VAL A 207 -4.37 -3.31 6.58
N VAL A 208 -3.95 -2.23 5.92
CA VAL A 208 -2.57 -1.73 5.94
C VAL A 208 -2.46 -0.57 6.93
N VAL A 209 -1.51 -0.68 7.86
CA VAL A 209 -1.15 0.43 8.76
C VAL A 209 0.33 0.76 8.60
N GLY A 210 0.62 2.04 8.38
CA GLY A 210 1.98 2.56 8.22
C GLY A 210 2.42 3.43 9.38
N SER A 211 2.25 4.74 9.27
CA SER A 211 2.83 5.76 10.15
C SER A 211 2.54 5.57 11.64
N ALA A 212 1.39 5.00 11.99
CA ALA A 212 1.01 4.71 13.37
C ALA A 212 1.83 3.57 14.01
N ILE A 213 2.56 2.78 13.22
CA ILE A 213 3.38 1.66 13.71
C ILE A 213 4.86 1.91 13.40
N THR A 214 5.19 2.38 12.20
CA THR A 214 6.55 2.32 11.65
C THR A 214 7.26 3.66 11.56
N ARG A 215 6.63 4.75 12.02
CA ARG A 215 7.22 6.10 12.06
C ARG A 215 7.29 6.65 13.50
N PRO A 216 8.30 6.23 14.31
CA PRO A 216 8.44 6.69 15.68
C PRO A 216 8.45 8.21 15.84
N GLN A 217 9.00 8.96 14.85
CA GLN A 217 9.02 10.41 14.87
C GLN A 217 7.61 11.03 14.84
N ILE A 218 6.66 10.41 14.12
CA ILE A 218 5.27 10.86 14.07
C ILE A 218 4.55 10.48 15.36
N ILE A 219 4.76 9.27 15.85
CA ILE A 219 4.18 8.78 17.11
C ILE A 219 4.66 9.64 18.27
N THR A 220 5.98 9.87 18.39
CA THR A 220 6.58 10.71 19.44
C THR A 220 6.02 12.13 19.41
N ARG A 221 5.87 12.72 18.21
CA ARG A 221 5.31 14.07 18.08
C ARG A 221 3.89 14.15 18.65
N ALA A 222 3.03 13.18 18.35
CA ALA A 222 1.66 13.16 18.87
C ALA A 222 1.61 13.17 20.40
N PHE A 223 2.51 12.43 21.07
CA PHE A 223 2.63 12.47 22.53
C PHE A 223 3.17 13.82 23.04
N ALA A 224 4.22 14.36 22.39
CA ALA A 224 4.80 15.64 22.78
C ALA A 224 3.80 16.80 22.66
N ASP A 225 3.05 16.86 21.56
CA ASP A 225 2.04 17.89 21.33
C ASP A 225 0.89 17.82 22.36
N ALA A 226 0.46 16.61 22.72
CA ALA A 226 -0.58 16.40 23.73
C ALA A 226 -0.15 16.93 25.12
N LEU A 227 1.12 16.78 25.48
CA LEU A 227 1.65 17.27 26.75
C LEU A 227 1.84 18.80 26.76
N GLN A 228 2.20 19.41 25.63
CA GLN A 228 2.36 20.86 25.51
C GLN A 228 1.03 21.62 25.51
N ASN A 229 -0.02 21.06 24.96
CA ASN A 229 -1.35 21.67 24.92
C ASN A 229 -2.13 21.56 26.24
N SER A 230 -1.52 21.03 27.31
CA SER A 230 -2.11 20.86 28.64
C SER A 230 -1.72 21.96 29.60
N ILE A 231 -1.03 23.02 29.14
CA ILE A 231 -0.64 24.21 29.88
C ILE A 231 -1.42 25.40 29.26
#